data_2d6434770159acb10b64951bebee8fb0
#
_entry.id   2d6434770159acb10b64951bebee8fb0
#
_cell.length_a   1.000
_cell.length_b   1.000
_cell.length_c   1.000
_cell.angle_alpha   90.00
_cell.angle_beta   90.00
_cell.angle_gamma   90.00
#
_symmetry.space_group_name_H-M   'P 1'
#
loop_
_entity.id
_entity.type
_entity.pdbx_description
1 polymer ?
#
loop_
_entity_poly.entity_id
_entity_poly.type
_entity_poly.pdbx_seq_one_letter_code
_entity_poly.pdbx_strand_id
1 'polypeptide(L)'
;MTNAQEGRVASFDDFVGLGLVDGADGQSIGFHCTQISDGSRTIAVGTPVTFAVVAGHLGRWEATRVRPGSWCCPVCGSVNDGRPRAYEICTTCGWEDDPVQFEYLDATGANRESLTAARRDWAATLAV
;
A
#
# COMPACT_ATOMS: atom_id res chain seq x y z
N MET A 1 -1.59 -13.85 4.36
CA MET A 1 -0.78 -12.61 4.32
C MET A 1 -0.84 -11.98 2.95
N THR A 2 -1.03 -10.70 2.89
CA THR A 2 -0.99 -9.98 1.62
C THR A 2 0.45 -9.58 1.31
N ASN A 3 0.86 -9.70 0.04
CA ASN A 3 2.14 -9.17 -0.43
C ASN A 3 2.00 -7.72 -0.89
N ALA A 4 0.96 -7.04 -0.43
CA ALA A 4 0.68 -5.68 -0.87
C ALA A 4 1.69 -4.70 -0.31
N GLN A 5 2.12 -3.79 -1.15
CA GLN A 5 3.03 -2.70 -0.84
C GLN A 5 2.37 -1.39 -1.19
N GLU A 6 2.80 -0.32 -0.54
CA GLU A 6 2.37 1.03 -0.88
C GLU A 6 3.36 1.66 -1.85
N GLY A 7 2.84 2.54 -2.70
CA GLY A 7 3.65 3.33 -3.61
C GLY A 7 2.83 4.44 -4.25
N ARG A 8 3.44 5.06 -5.25
CA ARG A 8 2.78 6.10 -6.06
C ARG A 8 3.09 5.88 -7.51
N VAL A 9 2.14 6.21 -8.37
CA VAL A 9 2.35 6.18 -9.81
C VAL A 9 3.38 7.25 -10.18
N ALA A 10 4.51 6.80 -10.72
CA ALA A 10 5.59 7.69 -11.16
C ALA A 10 5.41 8.14 -12.60
N SER A 11 4.88 7.27 -13.45
CA SER A 11 4.59 7.58 -14.85
C SER A 11 3.50 6.67 -15.36
N PHE A 12 2.80 7.13 -16.40
CA PHE A 12 1.83 6.31 -17.12
C PHE A 12 1.66 6.85 -18.53
N ASP A 13 1.77 5.96 -19.51
CA ASP A 13 1.55 6.27 -20.92
C ASP A 13 0.21 5.65 -21.33
N ASP A 14 -0.80 6.50 -21.51
CA ASP A 14 -2.16 6.05 -21.90
C ASP A 14 -2.19 5.40 -23.28
N PHE A 15 -1.27 5.78 -24.16
CA PHE A 15 -1.24 5.27 -25.52
C PHE A 15 -0.81 3.81 -25.58
N VAL A 16 0.23 3.44 -24.82
CA VAL A 16 0.75 2.07 -24.81
C VAL A 16 0.25 1.25 -23.62
N GLY A 17 -0.34 1.91 -22.61
CA GLY A 17 -0.87 1.24 -21.44
C GLY A 17 0.19 0.70 -20.50
N LEU A 18 1.33 1.37 -20.39
CA LEU A 18 2.43 1.00 -19.52
C LEU A 18 2.76 2.12 -18.54
N GLY A 19 3.06 1.76 -17.32
CA GLY A 19 3.42 2.71 -16.28
C GLY A 19 4.50 2.20 -15.35
N LEU A 20 4.90 3.08 -14.42
CA LEU A 20 5.81 2.77 -13.34
C LEU A 20 5.19 3.19 -12.02
N VAL A 21 5.37 2.37 -11.00
CA VAL A 21 5.08 2.74 -9.61
C VAL A 21 6.39 2.84 -8.86
N ASP A 22 6.51 3.88 -8.04
CA ASP A 22 7.61 4.00 -7.08
C ASP A 22 7.13 3.43 -5.76
N GLY A 23 7.82 2.39 -5.29
CA GLY A 23 7.55 1.79 -3.99
C GLY A 23 8.15 2.61 -2.85
N ALA A 24 7.75 2.30 -1.64
CA ALA A 24 8.25 2.97 -0.43
C ALA A 24 9.76 2.75 -0.22
N ASP A 25 10.31 1.69 -0.79
CA ASP A 25 11.74 1.37 -0.75
C ASP A 25 12.56 2.10 -1.81
N GLY A 26 11.94 2.95 -2.62
CA GLY A 26 12.59 3.71 -3.68
C GLY A 26 12.75 2.97 -5.00
N GLN A 27 12.28 1.73 -5.11
CA GLN A 27 12.34 1.00 -6.37
C GLN A 27 11.19 1.38 -7.29
N SER A 28 11.50 1.49 -8.58
CA SER A 28 10.48 1.72 -9.62
C SER A 28 10.15 0.39 -10.29
N ILE A 29 8.87 0.05 -10.33
CA ILE A 29 8.40 -1.24 -10.86
C ILE A 29 7.37 -0.98 -11.94
N GLY A 30 7.53 -1.64 -13.08
CA GLY A 30 6.63 -1.50 -14.22
C GLY A 30 5.30 -2.23 -14.03
N PHE A 31 4.25 -1.70 -14.60
CA PHE A 31 2.95 -2.36 -14.63
C PHE A 31 2.24 -2.11 -15.96
N HIS A 32 1.39 -3.05 -16.34
CA HIS A 32 0.51 -2.93 -17.50
C HIS A 32 -0.85 -2.38 -17.06
N CYS A 33 -1.52 -1.62 -17.93
CA CYS A 33 -2.82 -1.01 -17.61
C CYS A 33 -3.88 -2.01 -17.19
N THR A 34 -3.79 -3.27 -17.63
CA THR A 34 -4.70 -4.34 -17.22
C THR A 34 -4.57 -4.69 -15.76
N GLN A 35 -3.48 -4.29 -15.10
CA GLN A 35 -3.25 -4.53 -13.67
C GLN A 35 -3.86 -3.45 -12.79
N ILE A 36 -4.44 -2.40 -13.35
CA ILE A 36 -5.18 -1.39 -12.59
C ILE A 36 -6.52 -2.01 -12.17
N SER A 37 -6.70 -2.15 -10.86
CA SER A 37 -7.77 -2.99 -10.31
C SER A 37 -9.18 -2.46 -10.51
N ASP A 38 -9.33 -1.16 -10.80
CA ASP A 38 -10.65 -0.55 -11.06
C ASP A 38 -11.15 -0.76 -12.48
N GLY A 39 -10.34 -1.36 -13.35
CA GLY A 39 -10.70 -1.65 -14.72
C GLY A 39 -10.67 -0.43 -15.66
N SER A 40 -10.26 0.74 -15.18
CA SER A 40 -10.26 1.97 -15.97
C SER A 40 -9.21 1.99 -17.07
N ARG A 41 -8.14 1.23 -16.90
CA ARG A 41 -6.96 1.16 -17.79
C ARG A 41 -6.20 2.48 -17.93
N THR A 42 -6.47 3.41 -17.03
CA THR A 42 -5.77 4.69 -16.94
C THR A 42 -5.57 5.06 -15.48
N ILE A 43 -4.54 5.84 -15.20
CA ILE A 43 -4.25 6.28 -13.84
C ILE A 43 -3.40 7.55 -13.88
N ALA A 44 -3.70 8.50 -12.99
CA ALA A 44 -2.96 9.75 -12.92
C ALA A 44 -1.62 9.56 -12.21
N VAL A 45 -0.59 10.24 -12.70
CA VAL A 45 0.71 10.32 -12.02
C VAL A 45 0.53 10.94 -10.64
N GLY A 46 1.23 10.38 -9.65
CA GLY A 46 1.12 10.81 -8.25
C GLY A 46 0.02 10.11 -7.46
N THR A 47 -0.82 9.31 -8.09
CA THR A 47 -1.88 8.57 -7.39
C THR A 47 -1.26 7.60 -6.40
N PRO A 48 -1.65 7.65 -5.11
CA PRO A 48 -1.24 6.62 -4.16
C PRO A 48 -1.91 5.30 -4.51
N VAL A 49 -1.13 4.23 -4.48
CA VAL A 49 -1.60 2.89 -4.84
C VAL A 49 -1.07 1.88 -3.85
N THR A 50 -1.74 0.75 -3.77
CA THR A 50 -1.16 -0.49 -3.27
C THR A 50 -0.98 -1.43 -4.45
N PHE A 51 -0.01 -2.32 -4.37
CA PHE A 51 0.30 -3.27 -5.43
C PHE A 51 1.05 -4.46 -4.86
N ALA A 52 1.07 -5.56 -5.61
CA ALA A 52 1.93 -6.70 -5.33
C ALA A 52 2.99 -6.79 -6.42
N VAL A 53 4.13 -7.41 -6.09
CA VAL A 53 5.24 -7.59 -7.04
C VAL A 53 5.33 -9.07 -7.40
N VAL A 54 5.36 -9.34 -8.69
CA VAL A 54 5.48 -10.70 -9.21
C VAL A 54 6.62 -10.77 -10.21
N ALA A 55 7.15 -11.97 -10.43
CA ALA A 55 8.11 -12.21 -11.47
C ALA A 55 7.40 -12.09 -12.82
N GLY A 56 7.83 -11.15 -13.61
CA GLY A 56 7.26 -10.87 -14.92
C GLY A 56 8.07 -11.50 -16.05
N HIS A 57 7.81 -11.02 -17.26
CA HIS A 57 8.45 -11.50 -18.46
C HIS A 57 9.95 -11.14 -18.48
N LEU A 58 10.78 -12.04 -18.98
CA LEU A 58 12.22 -11.88 -19.13
C LEU A 58 12.95 -11.58 -17.81
N GLY A 59 12.49 -12.14 -16.70
CA GLY A 59 13.15 -12.00 -15.41
C GLY A 59 12.98 -10.63 -14.76
N ARG A 60 12.09 -9.80 -15.27
CA ARG A 60 11.79 -8.49 -14.68
C ARG A 60 10.69 -8.63 -13.63
N TRP A 61 10.75 -7.80 -12.61
CA TRP A 61 9.68 -7.69 -11.64
C TRP A 61 8.57 -6.80 -12.21
N GLU A 62 7.34 -7.18 -11.99
CA GLU A 62 6.17 -6.42 -12.43
C GLU A 62 5.23 -6.18 -11.26
N ALA A 63 4.58 -5.00 -11.26
CA ALA A 63 3.52 -4.70 -10.31
C ALA A 63 2.19 -5.24 -10.83
N THR A 64 1.46 -5.88 -9.95
CA THR A 64 0.12 -6.41 -10.21
C THR A 64 -0.83 -5.90 -9.15
N ARG A 65 -2.14 -5.98 -9.40
CA ARG A 65 -3.17 -5.49 -8.47
C ARG A 65 -2.93 -4.05 -8.05
N VAL A 66 -2.64 -3.19 -9.03
CA VAL A 66 -2.44 -1.77 -8.79
C VAL A 66 -3.78 -1.16 -8.43
N ARG A 67 -3.97 -0.83 -7.16
CA ARG A 67 -5.26 -0.35 -6.62
C ARG A 67 -5.16 1.13 -6.30
N PRO A 68 -5.79 2.00 -7.11
CA PRO A 68 -5.76 3.45 -6.89
C PRO A 68 -6.48 3.83 -5.61
N GLY A 69 -5.94 4.82 -4.89
CA GLY A 69 -6.57 5.34 -3.67
C GLY A 69 -6.68 4.30 -2.58
N SER A 70 -5.59 3.63 -2.26
CA SER A 70 -5.52 2.60 -1.23
C SER A 70 -4.26 2.72 -0.39
N TRP A 71 -4.28 2.08 0.77
CA TRP A 71 -3.14 2.08 1.70
C TRP A 71 -3.07 0.75 2.44
N CYS A 72 -1.89 0.42 2.93
CA CYS A 72 -1.66 -0.79 3.72
C CYS A 72 -1.64 -0.43 5.21
N CYS A 73 -2.42 -1.14 6.01
CA CYS A 73 -2.40 -0.93 7.46
C CYS A 73 -1.03 -1.32 8.03
N PRO A 74 -0.35 -0.42 8.74
CA PRO A 74 0.97 -0.74 9.30
C PRO A 74 0.91 -1.75 10.45
N VAL A 75 -0.27 -2.02 11.01
CA VAL A 75 -0.44 -3.03 12.08
C VAL A 75 -0.68 -4.42 11.50
N CYS A 76 -1.75 -4.57 10.70
CA CYS A 76 -2.18 -5.90 10.24
C CYS A 76 -1.85 -6.19 8.77
N GLY A 77 -1.40 -5.20 8.01
CA GLY A 77 -1.04 -5.37 6.59
C GLY A 77 -2.22 -5.40 5.63
N SER A 78 -3.45 -5.23 6.11
CA SER A 78 -4.63 -5.23 5.24
C SER A 78 -4.64 -4.02 4.32
N VAL A 79 -5.13 -4.23 3.10
CA VAL A 79 -5.34 -3.14 2.14
C VAL A 79 -6.68 -2.47 2.42
N ASN A 80 -6.66 -1.16 2.52
CA ASN A 80 -7.85 -0.34 2.75
C ASN A 80 -7.98 0.71 1.66
N ASP A 81 -9.20 1.11 1.36
CA ASP A 81 -9.47 2.25 0.49
C ASP A 81 -9.19 3.55 1.23
N GLY A 82 -8.73 4.56 0.52
CA GLY A 82 -8.48 5.87 1.07
C GLY A 82 -7.04 6.31 0.86
N ARG A 83 -6.64 7.35 1.59
CA ARG A 83 -5.30 7.93 1.50
C ARG A 83 -4.40 7.37 2.59
N PRO A 84 -3.15 7.02 2.28
CA PRO A 84 -2.19 6.63 3.32
C PRO A 84 -1.86 7.80 4.22
N ARG A 85 -1.66 7.54 5.51
CA ARG A 85 -1.26 8.54 6.52
C ARG A 85 -2.23 9.70 6.63
N ALA A 86 -3.53 9.44 6.48
CA ALA A 86 -4.57 10.45 6.51
C ALA A 86 -5.65 10.18 7.56
N TYR A 87 -5.30 9.48 8.64
CA TYR A 87 -6.20 9.15 9.75
C TYR A 87 -7.39 8.27 9.35
N GLU A 88 -7.27 7.55 8.24
CA GLU A 88 -8.25 6.53 7.87
C GLU A 88 -8.19 5.37 8.88
N ILE A 89 -9.32 4.72 9.10
CA ILE A 89 -9.41 3.61 10.05
C ILE A 89 -9.39 2.29 9.31
N CYS A 90 -8.47 1.40 9.69
CA CYS A 90 -8.40 0.07 9.12
C CYS A 90 -9.65 -0.74 9.46
N THR A 91 -10.32 -1.27 8.45
CA THR A 91 -11.55 -2.04 8.63
C THR A 91 -11.31 -3.41 9.26
N THR A 92 -10.05 -3.88 9.25
CA THR A 92 -9.68 -5.19 9.80
C THR A 92 -9.31 -5.13 11.27
N CYS A 93 -8.42 -4.20 11.66
CA CYS A 93 -7.91 -4.15 13.04
C CYS A 93 -8.31 -2.90 13.81
N GLY A 94 -8.88 -1.90 13.14
CA GLY A 94 -9.32 -0.66 13.81
C GLY A 94 -8.23 0.37 14.02
N TRP A 95 -7.02 0.15 13.51
CA TRP A 95 -5.94 1.13 13.60
C TRP A 95 -6.29 2.39 12.82
N GLU A 96 -6.12 3.57 13.45
CA GLU A 96 -6.24 4.85 12.77
C GLU A 96 -4.87 5.23 12.21
N ASP A 97 -4.80 5.54 10.92
CA ASP A 97 -3.54 5.71 10.21
C ASP A 97 -2.91 7.08 10.47
N ASP A 98 -2.42 7.24 11.69
CA ASP A 98 -1.78 8.47 12.18
C ASP A 98 -0.36 8.58 11.63
N PRO A 99 -0.03 9.64 10.87
CA PRO A 99 1.29 9.80 10.28
C PRO A 99 2.41 9.96 11.33
N VAL A 100 2.11 10.52 12.48
CA VAL A 100 3.10 10.68 13.55
C VAL A 100 3.44 9.32 14.15
N GLN A 101 2.43 8.50 14.43
CA GLN A 101 2.65 7.16 14.97
C GLN A 101 3.31 6.23 13.95
N PHE A 102 3.10 6.47 12.67
CA PHE A 102 3.78 5.73 11.61
C PHE A 102 5.28 6.02 11.57
N GLU A 103 5.66 7.27 11.80
CA GLU A 103 7.06 7.70 11.81
C GLU A 103 7.75 7.40 13.15
N TYR A 104 7.07 7.65 14.25
CA TYR A 104 7.59 7.45 15.61
C TYR A 104 6.89 6.25 16.24
N LEU A 105 7.50 5.09 16.13
CA LEU A 105 6.89 3.79 16.41
C LEU A 105 6.42 3.61 17.85
N ASP A 106 7.03 4.32 18.79
CA ASP A 106 6.70 4.22 20.22
C ASP A 106 5.83 5.38 20.71
N ALA A 107 5.41 6.27 19.80
CA ALA A 107 4.56 7.40 20.17
C ALA A 107 3.09 6.98 20.29
N THR A 108 2.36 7.68 21.16
CA THR A 108 0.90 7.63 21.19
C THR A 108 0.35 8.80 20.36
N GLY A 109 -0.90 8.74 20.00
CA GLY A 109 -1.53 9.77 19.18
C GLY A 109 -3.00 9.49 18.99
N ALA A 110 -3.46 9.45 17.75
CA ALA A 110 -4.84 9.10 17.44
C ALA A 110 -5.23 7.74 18.03
N ASN A 111 -4.27 6.81 18.10
CA ASN A 111 -4.42 5.54 18.79
C ASN A 111 -3.79 5.66 20.17
N ARG A 112 -4.43 5.07 21.18
CA ARG A 112 -3.90 5.05 22.55
C ARG A 112 -2.62 4.26 22.67
N GLU A 113 -2.51 3.19 21.87
CA GLU A 113 -1.31 2.38 21.80
C GLU A 113 -0.33 2.94 20.79
N SER A 114 0.96 2.72 21.00
CA SER A 114 1.98 2.94 19.97
C SER A 114 1.83 1.92 18.85
N LEU A 115 2.42 2.21 17.69
CA LEU A 115 2.44 1.25 16.58
C LEU A 115 3.17 -0.03 16.97
N THR A 116 4.27 0.07 17.70
CA THR A 116 5.00 -1.10 18.22
C THR A 116 4.10 -1.99 19.08
N ALA A 117 3.35 -1.40 20.02
CA ALA A 117 2.46 -2.14 20.89
C ALA A 117 1.30 -2.77 20.10
N ALA A 118 0.71 -2.01 19.16
CA ALA A 118 -0.40 -2.52 18.36
C ALA A 118 0.02 -3.71 17.49
N ARG A 119 1.21 -3.64 16.89
CA ARG A 119 1.77 -4.75 16.11
C ARG A 119 1.99 -6.00 16.98
N ARG A 120 2.52 -5.82 18.19
CA ARG A 120 2.72 -6.91 19.12
C ARG A 120 1.40 -7.56 19.50
N ASP A 121 0.39 -6.76 19.82
CA ASP A 121 -0.92 -7.27 20.24
C ASP A 121 -1.63 -7.96 19.08
N TRP A 122 -1.52 -7.43 17.86
CA TRP A 122 -2.08 -8.08 16.68
C TRP A 122 -1.41 -9.43 16.40
N ALA A 123 -0.08 -9.49 16.48
CA ALA A 123 0.67 -10.74 16.30
C ALA A 123 0.23 -11.79 17.32
N ALA A 124 -0.04 -11.39 18.56
CA ALA A 124 -0.53 -12.30 19.60
C ALA A 124 -1.92 -12.88 19.28
N THR A 125 -2.79 -12.12 18.60
CA THR A 125 -4.11 -12.63 18.18
C THR A 125 -4.00 -13.68 17.07
N LEU A 126 -2.91 -13.67 16.29
CA LEU A 126 -2.69 -14.62 15.21
C LEU A 126 -1.98 -15.90 15.69
N ALA A 127 -1.38 -15.89 16.85
CA ALA A 127 -0.59 -16.99 17.41
C ALA A 127 -1.47 -17.99 18.17
N VAL A 128 -2.53 -18.47 17.55
CA VAL A 128 -3.47 -19.41 18.16
C VAL A 128 -3.27 -20.81 17.60
#